data_e4a5309e9546b86ab5ebeb7d2f0c5cf9
#
_entry.id   e4a5309e9546b86ab5ebeb7d2f0c5cf9
#
_cell.length_a   1.000
_cell.length_b   1.000
_cell.length_c   1.000
_cell.angle_alpha   90.00
_cell.angle_beta   90.00
_cell.angle_gamma   90.00
#
_symmetry.space_group_name_H-M   'P 1'
#
loop_
_entity.id
_entity.type
_entity.pdbx_description
1 polymer ?
#
loop_
_entity_poly.entity_id
_entity_poly.type
_entity_poly.pdbx_seq_one_letter_code
_entity_poly.pdbx_strand_id
1 'polypeptide(L)'
;DYRPDTKVSFILKDYEDYSNGAAYFFDNVIEIWEPALSTNFRGDHDWLRNVISHEFTHMIQVQKTMKASRRLPFFYLQYLDYETVRRPDVLYGFPNVIASYPVPILNNPAWLAEGTAQFQREWMDYDRWDSHRDMMLRTQVLAGTELSLNDMGGFYSHTSLMRESVYNHGFA
;
A
#
# COMPACT_ATOMS: atom_id res chain seq x y z
N ASP A 1 -19.12 -13.93 3.45
CA ASP A 1 -18.05 -14.42 4.29
C ASP A 1 -16.70 -13.89 3.76
N TYR A 2 -16.07 -13.02 4.55
CA TYR A 2 -14.84 -12.32 4.18
C TYR A 2 -13.64 -13.03 4.82
N ARG A 3 -13.27 -14.17 4.26
CA ARG A 3 -12.09 -14.93 4.71
C ARG A 3 -11.08 -15.04 3.58
N PRO A 4 -9.78 -15.04 3.89
CA PRO A 4 -8.76 -15.41 2.93
C PRO A 4 -9.01 -16.85 2.45
N ASP A 5 -8.71 -17.14 1.19
CA ASP A 5 -8.95 -18.48 0.64
C ASP A 5 -7.95 -19.51 1.19
N THR A 6 -6.79 -19.04 1.69
CA THR A 6 -5.73 -19.86 2.25
C THR A 6 -5.15 -19.22 3.50
N LYS A 7 -4.27 -19.92 4.21
CA LYS A 7 -3.55 -19.35 5.36
C LYS A 7 -2.68 -18.18 4.92
N VAL A 8 -2.67 -17.13 5.73
CA VAL A 8 -1.80 -15.96 5.57
C VAL A 8 -0.60 -16.14 6.47
N SER A 9 0.60 -15.96 5.92
CA SER A 9 1.86 -15.99 6.65
C SER A 9 2.26 -14.57 7.03
N PHE A 10 2.70 -14.38 8.28
CA PHE A 10 3.23 -13.11 8.76
C PHE A 10 4.74 -13.22 8.91
N ILE A 11 5.47 -12.25 8.35
CA ILE A 11 6.92 -12.13 8.47
C ILE A 11 7.21 -10.84 9.23
N LEU A 12 7.75 -10.97 10.44
CA LEU A 12 8.18 -9.84 11.25
C LEU A 12 9.65 -9.52 10.94
N LYS A 13 9.94 -8.25 10.74
CA LYS A 13 11.27 -7.72 10.44
C LYS A 13 11.63 -6.68 11.48
N ASP A 14 12.70 -6.88 12.21
CA ASP A 14 13.18 -6.01 13.28
C ASP A 14 14.61 -5.46 13.04
N TYR A 15 15.18 -5.72 11.88
CA TYR A 15 16.58 -5.43 11.56
C TYR A 15 16.82 -4.08 10.88
N GLU A 16 15.76 -3.30 10.65
CA GLU A 16 15.83 -1.98 10.01
C GLU A 16 15.06 -0.95 10.83
N ASP A 17 15.58 0.28 10.93
CA ASP A 17 14.88 1.44 11.50
C ASP A 17 13.83 1.97 10.49
N TYR A 18 12.89 1.11 10.17
CA TYR A 18 11.82 1.37 9.22
C TYR A 18 10.50 0.87 9.78
N SER A 19 9.45 1.64 9.61
CA SER A 19 8.11 1.32 10.12
C SER A 19 7.14 1.23 8.96
N ASN A 20 6.68 0.03 8.64
CA ASN A 20 5.70 -0.20 7.58
C ASN A 20 5.05 -1.57 7.68
N GLY A 21 3.98 -1.78 6.93
CA GLY A 21 3.42 -3.06 6.58
C GLY A 21 3.34 -3.22 5.07
N ALA A 22 3.26 -4.45 4.59
CA ALA A 22 3.03 -4.75 3.18
C ALA A 22 2.27 -6.06 3.02
N ALA A 23 1.13 -6.03 2.34
CA ALA A 23 0.32 -7.20 2.01
C ALA A 23 0.63 -7.69 0.60
N TYR A 24 1.24 -8.86 0.50
CA TYR A 24 1.46 -9.59 -0.77
C TYR A 24 0.30 -10.57 -1.00
N PHE A 25 -0.79 -10.04 -1.50
CA PHE A 25 -2.08 -10.73 -1.58
C PHE A 25 -2.11 -11.91 -2.57
N PHE A 26 -1.17 -12.00 -3.50
CA PHE A 26 -1.03 -13.17 -4.37
C PHE A 26 -0.34 -14.34 -3.68
N ASP A 27 0.60 -14.05 -2.79
CA ASP A 27 1.42 -15.02 -2.08
C ASP A 27 0.86 -15.38 -0.71
N ASN A 28 -0.18 -14.67 -0.25
CA ASN A 28 -0.73 -14.76 1.10
C ASN A 28 0.33 -14.49 2.19
N VAL A 29 1.19 -13.50 1.96
CA VAL A 29 2.23 -13.07 2.88
C VAL A 29 1.97 -11.64 3.30
N ILE A 30 2.14 -11.36 4.58
CA ILE A 30 2.17 -10.01 5.14
C ILE A 30 3.54 -9.81 5.78
N GLU A 31 4.27 -8.81 5.34
CA GLU A 31 5.52 -8.38 5.95
C GLU A 31 5.26 -7.18 6.85
N ILE A 32 5.85 -7.18 8.03
CA ILE A 32 5.71 -6.11 9.02
C ILE A 32 7.09 -5.72 9.52
N TRP A 33 7.43 -4.45 9.39
CA TRP A 33 8.58 -3.84 10.02
C TRP A 33 8.16 -3.38 11.42
N GLU A 34 8.69 -4.07 12.43
CA GLU A 34 8.25 -3.97 13.82
C GLU A 34 8.47 -2.60 14.47
N PRO A 35 9.55 -1.85 14.19
CA PRO A 35 9.78 -0.59 14.86
C PRO A 35 8.62 0.40 14.67
N ALA A 36 8.01 0.79 15.79
CA ALA A 36 6.97 1.81 15.80
C ALA A 36 7.60 3.19 15.68
N LEU A 37 7.75 3.68 14.46
CA LEU A 37 8.16 5.08 14.25
C LEU A 37 6.91 5.97 14.39
N SER A 38 6.74 6.55 15.57
CA SER A 38 5.66 7.52 15.79
C SER A 38 5.91 8.79 15.00
N THR A 39 4.94 9.18 14.20
CA THR A 39 4.94 10.47 13.51
C THR A 39 3.70 11.25 13.90
N ASN A 40 3.81 12.57 13.91
CA ASN A 40 2.66 13.44 14.21
C ASN A 40 1.47 13.25 13.24
N PHE A 41 1.68 12.57 12.11
CA PHE A 41 0.65 12.34 11.10
C PHE A 41 -0.15 11.05 11.32
N ARG A 42 0.35 10.14 12.15
CA ARG A 42 -0.24 8.81 12.36
C ARG A 42 -0.96 8.64 13.69
N GLY A 43 -0.84 9.64 14.58
CA GLY A 43 -1.42 9.57 15.90
C GLY A 43 -0.69 8.59 16.84
N ASP A 44 -1.24 8.41 18.04
CA ASP A 44 -0.74 7.48 19.05
C ASP A 44 -1.64 6.23 19.07
N HIS A 45 -1.08 5.08 18.73
CA HIS A 45 -1.81 3.82 18.67
C HIS A 45 -0.86 2.62 18.86
N ASP A 46 -1.42 1.46 19.19
CA ASP A 46 -0.68 0.20 19.24
C ASP A 46 -0.27 -0.18 17.80
N TRP A 47 0.97 0.15 17.46
CA TRP A 47 1.50 -0.01 16.10
C TRP A 47 1.28 -1.41 15.56
N LEU A 48 1.63 -2.44 16.30
CA LEU A 48 1.60 -3.81 15.80
C LEU A 48 0.18 -4.29 15.51
N ARG A 49 -0.76 -4.03 16.40
CA ARG A 49 -2.18 -4.35 16.17
C ARG A 49 -2.76 -3.58 15.00
N ASN A 50 -2.40 -2.32 14.93
CA ASN A 50 -2.84 -1.43 13.88
C ASN A 50 -2.36 -1.90 12.50
N VAL A 51 -1.06 -2.13 12.32
CA VAL A 51 -0.50 -2.54 11.04
C VAL A 51 -0.96 -3.94 10.62
N ILE A 52 -1.04 -4.89 11.55
CA ILE A 52 -1.54 -6.24 11.26
C ILE A 52 -2.98 -6.19 10.73
N SER A 53 -3.87 -5.47 11.40
CA SER A 53 -5.27 -5.38 10.98
C SER A 53 -5.42 -4.63 9.66
N HIS A 54 -4.59 -3.62 9.40
CA HIS A 54 -4.54 -2.87 8.16
C HIS A 54 -4.16 -3.77 6.98
N GLU A 55 -3.00 -4.40 7.05
CA GLU A 55 -2.50 -5.27 5.98
C GLU A 55 -3.39 -6.50 5.76
N PHE A 56 -3.96 -7.04 6.83
CA PHE A 56 -4.90 -8.14 6.72
C PHE A 56 -6.21 -7.73 6.03
N THR A 57 -6.65 -6.49 6.22
CA THR A 57 -7.79 -5.94 5.48
C THR A 57 -7.50 -5.85 3.99
N HIS A 58 -6.31 -5.37 3.60
CA HIS A 58 -5.88 -5.38 2.20
C HIS A 58 -5.86 -6.78 1.62
N MET A 59 -5.35 -7.76 2.38
CA MET A 59 -5.35 -9.16 1.96
C MET A 59 -6.75 -9.64 1.58
N ILE A 60 -7.73 -9.41 2.43
CA ILE A 60 -9.12 -9.82 2.19
C ILE A 60 -9.76 -9.01 1.07
N GLN A 61 -9.64 -7.68 1.12
CA GLN A 61 -10.27 -6.76 0.19
C GLN A 61 -9.81 -7.02 -1.23
N VAL A 62 -8.49 -7.06 -1.45
CA VAL A 62 -7.93 -7.25 -2.78
C VAL A 62 -8.28 -8.63 -3.32
N GLN A 63 -8.18 -9.67 -2.50
CA GLN A 63 -8.55 -11.02 -2.94
C GLN A 63 -10.02 -11.14 -3.31
N LYS A 64 -10.93 -10.42 -2.66
CA LYS A 64 -12.36 -10.44 -2.96
C LYS A 64 -12.77 -9.54 -4.13
N THR A 65 -12.00 -8.51 -4.41
CA THR A 65 -12.25 -7.63 -5.57
C THR A 65 -11.68 -8.17 -6.88
N MET A 66 -10.88 -9.21 -6.83
CA MET A 66 -10.38 -9.89 -8.03
C MET A 66 -11.52 -10.50 -8.83
N LYS A 67 -11.76 -9.98 -10.02
CA LYS A 67 -12.78 -10.48 -10.96
C LYS A 67 -12.28 -11.65 -11.81
N ALA A 68 -10.97 -11.83 -11.93
CA ALA A 68 -10.33 -12.88 -12.68
C ALA A 68 -9.86 -14.02 -11.76
N SER A 69 -9.71 -15.22 -12.35
CA SER A 69 -9.12 -16.33 -11.63
C SER A 69 -7.73 -15.98 -11.12
N ARG A 70 -7.40 -16.35 -9.89
CA ARG A 70 -6.04 -16.24 -9.33
C ARG A 70 -4.97 -16.95 -10.18
N ARG A 71 -5.38 -17.85 -11.09
CA ARG A 71 -4.46 -18.53 -12.02
C ARG A 71 -3.89 -17.60 -13.08
N LEU A 72 -4.58 -16.47 -13.36
CA LEU A 72 -4.11 -15.40 -14.25
C LEU A 72 -4.36 -14.04 -13.57
N PRO A 73 -3.66 -13.76 -12.47
CA PRO A 73 -3.97 -12.60 -11.64
C PRO A 73 -3.53 -11.27 -12.26
N PHE A 74 -2.68 -11.29 -13.27
CA PHE A 74 -2.08 -10.08 -13.85
C PHE A 74 -1.49 -10.33 -15.24
N PHE A 75 -1.28 -9.25 -15.98
CA PHE A 75 -0.39 -9.22 -17.13
C PHE A 75 1.01 -8.77 -16.71
N TYR A 76 2.04 -9.27 -17.37
CA TYR A 76 3.37 -8.73 -17.22
C TYR A 76 3.62 -7.65 -18.27
N LEU A 77 4.01 -6.47 -17.81
CA LEU A 77 4.70 -5.48 -18.62
C LEU A 77 6.19 -5.68 -18.43
N GLN A 78 6.90 -5.96 -19.51
CA GLN A 78 8.34 -6.09 -19.47
C GLN A 78 8.99 -4.85 -20.04
N TYR A 79 9.89 -4.27 -19.27
CA TYR A 79 10.83 -3.26 -19.73
C TYR A 79 12.18 -3.93 -19.93
N LEU A 80 12.74 -3.77 -21.13
CA LEU A 80 14.04 -4.28 -21.51
C LEU A 80 14.93 -3.08 -21.86
N ASP A 81 16.05 -2.96 -21.19
CA ASP A 81 17.06 -1.97 -21.52
C ASP A 81 18.31 -2.66 -22.06
N TYR A 82 18.86 -2.12 -23.14
CA TYR A 82 19.99 -2.69 -23.84
C TYR A 82 21.19 -1.78 -23.73
N GLU A 83 22.35 -2.36 -23.52
CA GLU A 83 23.60 -1.63 -23.60
C GLU A 83 23.82 -1.08 -25.03
N THR A 84 23.87 0.23 -25.13
CA THR A 84 24.06 0.92 -26.41
C THR A 84 25.54 1.10 -26.77
N VAL A 85 26.44 0.97 -25.78
CA VAL A 85 27.88 1.09 -25.95
C VAL A 85 28.52 -0.24 -25.60
N ARG A 86 29.27 -0.79 -26.56
CA ARG A 86 29.98 -2.05 -26.35
C ARG A 86 31.02 -1.91 -25.25
N ARG A 87 30.88 -2.71 -24.20
CA ARG A 87 31.79 -2.80 -23.06
C ARG A 87 32.26 -4.24 -22.89
N PRO A 88 33.52 -4.45 -22.43
CA PRO A 88 34.08 -5.81 -22.30
C PRO A 88 33.41 -6.62 -21.18
N ASP A 89 32.80 -5.96 -20.22
CA ASP A 89 32.17 -6.54 -19.04
C ASP A 89 30.65 -6.84 -19.22
N VAL A 90 30.09 -6.49 -20.38
CA VAL A 90 28.67 -6.65 -20.68
C VAL A 90 28.47 -7.48 -21.95
N LEU A 91 27.52 -8.39 -21.90
CA LEU A 91 27.15 -9.21 -23.05
C LEU A 91 26.36 -8.36 -24.06
N TYR A 92 27.06 -7.81 -25.05
CA TYR A 92 26.49 -6.93 -26.05
C TYR A 92 25.41 -7.63 -26.88
N GLY A 93 24.28 -6.93 -27.10
CA GLY A 93 23.14 -7.45 -27.84
C GLY A 93 22.11 -8.21 -27.00
N PHE A 94 22.37 -8.33 -25.69
CA PHE A 94 21.40 -8.86 -24.72
C PHE A 94 20.92 -7.73 -23.81
N PRO A 95 19.70 -7.80 -23.28
CA PRO A 95 19.25 -6.82 -22.33
C PRO A 95 20.09 -6.88 -21.04
N ASN A 96 20.59 -5.72 -20.61
CA ASN A 96 21.35 -5.57 -19.38
C ASN A 96 20.42 -5.23 -18.19
N VAL A 97 19.22 -4.78 -18.49
CA VAL A 97 18.14 -4.61 -17.50
C VAL A 97 16.88 -5.30 -18.01
N ILE A 98 16.32 -6.16 -17.19
CA ILE A 98 15.02 -6.77 -17.41
C ILE A 98 14.17 -6.47 -16.18
N ALA A 99 13.19 -5.60 -16.33
CA ALA A 99 12.22 -5.34 -15.28
C ALA A 99 10.84 -5.86 -15.72
N SER A 100 10.27 -6.73 -14.92
CA SER A 100 8.94 -7.26 -15.15
C SER A 100 7.97 -6.68 -14.11
N TYR A 101 6.96 -5.97 -14.59
CA TYR A 101 5.93 -5.38 -13.73
C TYR A 101 4.64 -6.19 -13.86
N PRO A 102 4.16 -6.83 -12.80
CA PRO A 102 2.84 -7.40 -12.78
C PRO A 102 1.81 -6.26 -12.80
N VAL A 103 0.93 -6.27 -13.78
CA VAL A 103 -0.22 -5.36 -13.83
C VAL A 103 -1.44 -6.15 -13.37
N PRO A 104 -1.92 -5.95 -12.16
CA PRO A 104 -3.06 -6.69 -11.65
C PRO A 104 -4.31 -6.38 -12.47
N ILE A 105 -5.11 -7.39 -12.76
CA ILE A 105 -6.45 -7.21 -13.33
C ILE A 105 -7.41 -6.81 -12.19
N LEU A 106 -7.07 -5.70 -11.59
CA LEU A 106 -7.74 -5.20 -10.41
C LEU A 106 -7.76 -3.68 -10.50
N ASN A 107 -8.94 -3.12 -10.44
CA ASN A 107 -9.12 -1.68 -10.32
C ASN A 107 -9.64 -1.37 -8.92
N ASN A 108 -8.72 -1.23 -7.97
CA ASN A 108 -9.01 -0.79 -6.63
C ASN A 108 -8.24 0.51 -6.39
N PRO A 109 -8.88 1.68 -6.41
CA PRO A 109 -8.18 2.94 -6.21
C PRO A 109 -7.58 2.98 -4.80
N ALA A 110 -6.43 3.64 -4.64
CA ALA A 110 -5.68 3.67 -3.41
C ALA A 110 -6.53 4.22 -2.24
N TRP A 111 -7.28 5.29 -2.46
CA TRP A 111 -8.14 5.87 -1.41
C TRP A 111 -9.17 4.88 -0.88
N LEU A 112 -9.73 4.02 -1.74
CA LEU A 112 -10.70 3.02 -1.30
C LEU A 112 -10.03 1.87 -0.54
N ALA A 113 -8.85 1.46 -0.99
CA ALA A 113 -8.09 0.43 -0.31
C ALA A 113 -7.69 0.89 1.10
N GLU A 114 -7.05 2.05 1.18
CA GLU A 114 -6.54 2.61 2.43
C GLU A 114 -7.65 3.06 3.37
N GLY A 115 -8.67 3.74 2.84
CA GLY A 115 -9.83 4.16 3.63
C GLY A 115 -10.59 2.99 4.25
N THR A 116 -10.77 1.90 3.51
CA THR A 116 -11.39 0.67 4.05
C THR A 116 -10.54 0.07 5.17
N ALA A 117 -9.22 0.04 5.00
CA ALA A 117 -8.33 -0.48 6.02
C ALA A 117 -8.30 0.40 7.27
N GLN A 118 -8.35 1.73 7.11
CA GLN A 118 -8.49 2.69 8.21
C GLN A 118 -9.81 2.49 8.97
N PHE A 119 -10.93 2.43 8.24
CA PHE A 119 -12.25 2.18 8.82
C PHE A 119 -12.30 0.88 9.63
N GLN A 120 -11.70 -0.18 9.11
CA GLN A 120 -11.69 -1.46 9.80
C GLN A 120 -10.91 -1.41 11.12
N ARG A 121 -9.81 -0.67 11.17
CA ARG A 121 -9.03 -0.48 12.40
C ARG A 121 -9.78 0.30 13.46
N GLU A 122 -10.48 1.34 13.06
CA GLU A 122 -11.32 2.13 13.95
C GLU A 122 -12.49 1.28 14.48
N TRP A 123 -13.14 0.51 13.61
CA TRP A 123 -14.23 -0.38 14.02
C TRP A 123 -13.77 -1.45 15.02
N MET A 124 -12.53 -1.90 14.94
CA MET A 124 -11.93 -2.85 15.90
C MET A 124 -11.38 -2.18 17.18
N ASP A 125 -11.47 -0.86 17.29
CA ASP A 125 -10.87 -0.08 18.39
C ASP A 125 -9.34 -0.22 18.50
N TYR A 126 -8.67 -0.44 17.36
CA TYR A 126 -7.22 -0.50 17.26
C TYR A 126 -6.60 0.84 16.86
N ASP A 127 -7.38 1.74 16.32
CA ASP A 127 -7.05 3.11 15.99
C ASP A 127 -8.28 3.99 16.24
N ARG A 128 -8.09 5.29 16.39
CA ARG A 128 -9.18 6.25 16.53
C ARG A 128 -8.86 7.48 15.70
N TRP A 129 -9.89 7.99 15.03
CA TRP A 129 -9.78 9.29 14.40
C TRP A 129 -9.51 10.35 15.45
N ASP A 130 -8.33 10.96 15.41
CA ASP A 130 -7.90 11.94 16.40
C ASP A 130 -8.07 13.38 15.89
N SER A 131 -7.97 14.34 16.84
CA SER A 131 -8.10 15.77 16.56
C SER A 131 -7.02 16.31 15.62
N HIS A 132 -5.85 15.66 15.55
CA HIS A 132 -4.77 16.07 14.66
C HIS A 132 -5.09 15.75 13.21
N ARG A 133 -5.57 14.54 12.93
CA ARG A 133 -6.04 14.14 11.59
C ARG A 133 -7.23 14.99 11.14
N ASP A 134 -8.17 15.27 12.04
CA ASP A 134 -9.29 16.16 11.78
C ASP A 134 -8.82 17.59 11.45
N MET A 135 -7.88 18.13 12.20
CA MET A 135 -7.29 19.44 11.93
C MET A 135 -6.61 19.50 10.57
N MET A 136 -5.84 18.47 10.21
CA MET A 136 -5.18 18.39 8.89
C MET A 136 -6.20 18.40 7.76
N LEU A 137 -7.23 17.56 7.83
CA LEU A 137 -8.28 17.48 6.82
C LEU A 137 -9.01 18.83 6.69
N ARG A 138 -9.43 19.42 7.79
CA ARG A 138 -10.08 20.74 7.79
C ARG A 138 -9.20 21.84 7.20
N THR A 139 -7.90 21.82 7.52
CA THR A 139 -6.96 22.82 6.98
C THR A 139 -6.86 22.67 5.46
N GLN A 140 -6.78 21.46 4.93
CA GLN A 140 -6.72 21.24 3.49
C GLN A 140 -8.01 21.68 2.79
N VAL A 141 -9.17 21.35 3.34
CA VAL A 141 -10.47 21.78 2.80
C VAL A 141 -10.60 23.31 2.82
N LEU A 142 -10.24 23.96 3.93
CA LEU A 142 -10.31 25.44 4.02
C LEU A 142 -9.32 26.14 3.11
N ALA A 143 -8.18 25.51 2.82
CA ALA A 143 -7.18 26.02 1.89
C ALA A 143 -7.48 25.71 0.42
N GLY A 144 -8.49 24.88 0.13
CA GLY A 144 -8.77 24.37 -1.21
C GLY A 144 -7.64 23.52 -1.80
N THR A 145 -6.96 22.75 -0.92
CA THR A 145 -5.83 21.88 -1.29
C THR A 145 -6.13 20.39 -1.05
N GLU A 146 -7.39 20.07 -0.84
CA GLU A 146 -7.84 18.69 -0.77
C GLU A 146 -7.56 17.93 -2.07
N LEU A 147 -7.23 16.64 -1.94
CA LEU A 147 -6.99 15.79 -3.09
C LEU A 147 -8.30 15.40 -3.76
N SER A 148 -8.35 15.47 -5.08
CA SER A 148 -9.46 14.90 -5.84
C SER A 148 -9.44 13.36 -5.78
N LEU A 149 -10.56 12.70 -6.04
CA LEU A 149 -10.64 11.23 -6.12
C LEU A 149 -9.66 10.65 -7.15
N ASN A 150 -9.40 11.37 -8.24
CA ASN A 150 -8.43 10.94 -9.24
C ASN A 150 -6.99 11.02 -8.70
N ASP A 151 -6.66 12.08 -7.97
CA ASP A 151 -5.35 12.24 -7.36
C ASP A 151 -5.10 11.18 -6.28
N MET A 152 -6.14 10.78 -5.57
CA MET A 152 -6.10 9.73 -4.57
C MET A 152 -6.12 8.30 -5.15
N GLY A 153 -6.21 8.17 -6.48
CA GLY A 153 -6.26 6.86 -7.15
C GLY A 153 -4.96 6.05 -7.08
N GLY A 154 -3.82 6.69 -6.78
CA GLY A 154 -2.51 6.06 -6.65
C GLY A 154 -1.53 6.91 -5.86
N PHE A 155 -0.35 6.36 -5.62
CA PHE A 155 0.69 6.99 -4.78
C PHE A 155 1.89 7.56 -5.57
N TYR A 156 1.99 7.26 -6.85
CA TYR A 156 3.23 7.41 -7.61
C TYR A 156 3.70 8.85 -7.82
N SER A 157 2.80 9.80 -7.83
CA SER A 157 3.10 11.23 -8.06
C SER A 157 3.09 12.06 -6.79
N HIS A 158 2.95 11.46 -5.62
CA HIS A 158 2.70 12.18 -4.38
C HIS A 158 3.94 12.31 -3.50
N THR A 159 4.07 13.47 -2.85
CA THR A 159 5.00 13.67 -1.73
C THR A 159 4.57 12.78 -0.55
N SER A 160 5.47 12.61 0.43
CA SER A 160 5.14 11.81 1.63
C SER A 160 3.91 12.36 2.36
N LEU A 161 3.77 13.68 2.47
CA LEU A 161 2.60 14.32 3.09
C LEU A 161 1.31 14.04 2.30
N MET A 162 1.35 14.14 0.98
CA MET A 162 0.18 13.85 0.14
C MET A 162 -0.21 12.38 0.22
N ARG A 163 0.76 11.46 0.35
CA ARG A 163 0.47 10.04 0.57
C ARG A 163 -0.29 9.81 1.88
N GLU A 164 0.14 10.42 2.98
CA GLU A 164 -0.61 10.36 4.25
C GLU A 164 -2.03 10.95 4.09
N SER A 165 -2.19 11.99 3.28
CA SER A 165 -3.52 12.55 2.97
C SER A 165 -4.44 11.57 2.24
N VAL A 166 -3.92 10.66 1.41
CA VAL A 166 -4.74 9.60 0.76
C VAL A 166 -5.39 8.69 1.81
N TYR A 167 -4.66 8.34 2.86
CA TYR A 167 -5.21 7.56 3.97
C TYR A 167 -6.33 8.32 4.70
N ASN A 168 -6.07 9.58 5.05
CA ASN A 168 -7.00 10.40 5.80
C ASN A 168 -8.25 10.76 5.01
N HIS A 169 -8.10 11.23 3.76
CA HIS A 169 -9.24 11.56 2.90
C HIS A 169 -10.00 10.30 2.45
N GLY A 170 -9.31 9.19 2.25
CA GLY A 170 -9.97 7.93 1.87
C GLY A 170 -10.83 7.36 2.99
N PHE A 171 -10.50 7.69 4.25
CA PHE A 171 -11.29 7.32 5.42
C PHE A 171 -12.51 8.25 5.61
N ALA A 172 -12.32 9.57 5.45
CA ALA A 172 -13.34 10.59 5.69
C ALA A 172 -14.44 10.62 4.61
#